data_0438fde3170723890ad01f2f25c5f0d1
#
_entry.id   0438fde3170723890ad01f2f25c5f0d1
#
_cell.length_a   1.000
_cell.length_b   1.000
_cell.length_c   1.000
_cell.angle_alpha   90.00
_cell.angle_beta   90.00
_cell.angle_gamma   90.00
#
_symmetry.space_group_name_H-M   'P 1'
#
loop_
_entity.id
_entity.type
_entity.pdbx_description
1 polymer ?
#
loop_
_entity_poly.entity_id
_entity_poly.type
_entity_poly.pdbx_seq_one_letter_code
_entity_poly.pdbx_strand_id
1 'polypeptide(L)' 'MLRPKAIEVSVQSGYRLLITFSNNEKRVFDVEPYLSFKPFEELKNPIIFHTVKPAGLSITWLHGQDICPDDLYYNSVPI' A
#
# COMPACT_ATOMS: atom_id res chain seq x y z
N MET A 1 -4.83 16.00 13.36
CA MET A 1 -4.95 16.29 11.92
C MET A 1 -5.11 15.00 11.15
N LEU A 2 -6.02 15.00 10.21
CA LEU A 2 -6.28 13.81 9.41
C LEU A 2 -5.29 13.74 8.26
N ARG A 3 -4.70 12.54 8.05
CA ARG A 3 -3.89 12.30 6.85
C ARG A 3 -4.83 12.13 5.67
N PRO A 4 -4.35 12.39 4.46
CA PRO A 4 -5.14 12.14 3.26
C PRO A 4 -5.37 10.65 3.08
N LYS A 5 -6.42 10.29 2.35
CA LYS A 5 -6.71 8.90 2.07
C LYS A 5 -6.11 8.49 0.73
N ALA A 6 -5.80 7.20 0.59
CA ALA A 6 -5.32 6.66 -0.68
C ALA A 6 -6.50 6.57 -1.66
N ILE A 7 -6.34 7.13 -2.86
CA ILE A 7 -7.38 7.08 -3.88
C ILE A 7 -6.99 6.27 -5.11
N GLU A 8 -5.68 6.09 -5.32
CA GLU A 8 -5.18 5.25 -6.41
C GLU A 8 -3.94 4.52 -5.94
N VAL A 9 -3.73 3.32 -6.47
CA VAL A 9 -2.52 2.55 -6.17
C VAL A 9 -2.11 1.79 -7.43
N SER A 10 -0.79 1.75 -7.71
CA SER A 10 -0.26 0.94 -8.79
C SER A 10 1.01 0.24 -8.31
N VAL A 11 1.23 -0.97 -8.82
CA VAL A 11 2.40 -1.77 -8.45
C VAL A 11 3.62 -1.28 -9.21
N GLN A 12 4.71 -1.07 -8.48
CA GLN A 12 6.01 -0.73 -9.04
C GLN A 12 6.94 -1.95 -8.98
N SER A 13 8.14 -1.81 -9.48
CA SER A 13 9.13 -2.90 -9.42
C SER A 13 9.45 -3.26 -7.98
N GLY A 14 9.74 -4.53 -7.75
CA GLY A 14 9.91 -5.05 -6.40
C GLY A 14 8.55 -5.10 -5.70
N TYR A 15 8.53 -4.90 -4.41
CA TYR A 15 7.28 -4.91 -3.65
C TYR A 15 6.92 -3.48 -3.23
N ARG A 16 6.99 -2.55 -4.19
CA ARG A 16 6.69 -1.15 -3.96
C ARG A 16 5.39 -0.76 -4.64
N LEU A 17 4.72 0.20 -4.02
CA LEU A 17 3.43 0.71 -4.52
C LEU A 17 3.54 2.21 -4.72
N LEU A 18 3.07 2.68 -5.86
CA LEU A 18 2.89 4.11 -6.08
C LEU A 18 1.47 4.45 -5.67
N ILE A 19 1.32 5.35 -4.73
CA ILE A 19 0.02 5.69 -4.17
C ILE A 19 -0.27 7.16 -4.42
N THR A 20 -1.46 7.44 -4.93
CA THR A 20 -1.96 8.80 -5.06
C THR A 20 -2.93 9.04 -3.92
N PHE A 21 -2.69 10.10 -3.17
CA PHE A 21 -3.51 10.47 -2.03
C PHE A 21 -4.51 11.57 -2.41
N SER A 22 -5.53 11.73 -1.58
CA SER A 22 -6.63 12.67 -1.86
C SER A 22 -6.20 14.13 -1.90
N ASN A 23 -5.02 14.46 -1.39
CA ASN A 23 -4.43 15.80 -1.49
C ASN A 23 -3.54 15.96 -2.72
N ASN A 24 -3.63 15.02 -3.67
CA ASN A 24 -2.85 14.97 -4.90
C ASN A 24 -1.38 14.61 -4.72
N GLU A 25 -0.94 14.27 -3.53
CA GLU A 25 0.42 13.77 -3.34
C GLU A 25 0.57 12.39 -3.95
N LYS A 26 1.74 12.15 -4.56
CA LYS A 26 2.12 10.81 -5.01
C LYS A 26 3.31 10.37 -4.19
N ARG A 27 3.21 9.18 -3.60
CA ARG A 27 4.23 8.67 -2.70
C ARG A 27 4.47 7.20 -3.00
N VAL A 28 5.66 6.71 -2.69
CA VAL A 28 6.01 5.30 -2.87
C VAL A 28 6.07 4.63 -1.51
N PHE A 29 5.34 3.53 -1.37
CA PHE A 29 5.31 2.74 -0.15
C PHE A 29 5.95 1.38 -0.41
N ASP A 30 6.93 1.00 0.43
CA ASP A 30 7.64 -0.27 0.29
C ASP A 30 6.97 -1.31 1.19
N VAL A 31 6.42 -2.36 0.58
CA VAL A 31 5.74 -3.43 1.31
C VAL A 31 6.71 -4.50 1.77
N GLU A 32 7.94 -4.52 1.24
CA GLU A 32 8.90 -5.57 1.53
C GLU A 32 9.10 -5.84 3.02
N PRO A 33 9.23 -4.82 3.89
CA PRO A 33 9.40 -5.10 5.33
C PRO A 33 8.24 -5.87 5.96
N TYR A 34 7.05 -5.84 5.34
CA TYR A 34 5.88 -6.53 5.87
C TYR A 34 5.82 -8.01 5.47
N LEU A 35 6.58 -8.41 4.45
CA LEU A 35 6.43 -9.75 3.86
C LEU A 35 6.91 -10.87 4.77
N SER A 36 7.65 -10.53 5.82
CA SER A 36 8.08 -11.53 6.81
C SER A 36 7.00 -11.81 7.86
N PHE A 37 5.93 -11.00 7.90
CA PHE A 37 4.81 -11.25 8.82
C PHE A 37 3.83 -12.21 8.17
N LYS A 38 3.34 -13.17 8.95
CA LYS A 38 2.50 -14.25 8.43
C LYS A 38 1.35 -13.76 7.55
N PRO A 39 0.52 -12.80 7.98
CA PRO A 39 -0.62 -12.38 7.14
C PRO A 39 -0.21 -11.84 5.79
N PHE A 40 1.03 -11.36 5.66
CA PHE A 40 1.51 -10.73 4.44
C PHE A 40 2.38 -11.64 3.57
N GLU A 41 2.70 -12.85 4.05
CA GLU A 41 3.61 -13.75 3.31
C GLU A 41 3.10 -14.10 1.93
N GLU A 42 1.78 -14.25 1.76
CA GLU A 42 1.22 -14.60 0.45
C GLU A 42 1.40 -13.49 -0.57
N LEU A 43 1.66 -12.27 -0.12
CA LEU A 43 1.90 -11.14 -1.02
C LEU A 43 3.23 -11.26 -1.76
N LYS A 44 4.07 -12.20 -1.37
CA LYS A 44 5.28 -12.53 -2.14
C LYS A 44 4.92 -13.07 -3.53
N ASN A 45 3.72 -13.67 -3.65
CA ASN A 45 3.22 -14.11 -4.95
C ASN A 45 2.78 -12.87 -5.74
N PRO A 46 3.40 -12.60 -6.91
CA PRO A 46 3.07 -11.39 -7.68
C PRO A 46 1.60 -11.32 -8.08
N ILE A 47 0.97 -12.44 -8.33
CA ILE A 47 -0.46 -12.46 -8.71
C ILE A 47 -1.30 -11.90 -7.57
N ILE A 48 -1.03 -12.34 -6.34
CA ILE A 48 -1.75 -11.84 -5.16
C ILE A 48 -1.39 -10.38 -4.90
N PHE A 49 -0.10 -10.04 -5.02
CA PHE A 49 0.35 -8.68 -4.77
C PHE A 49 -0.33 -7.66 -5.70
N HIS A 50 -0.60 -8.06 -6.94
CA HIS A 50 -1.25 -7.18 -7.91
C HIS A 50 -2.74 -6.99 -7.68
N THR A 51 -3.34 -7.69 -6.69
CA THR A 51 -4.76 -7.49 -6.37
C THR A 51 -4.99 -6.26 -5.49
N VAL A 52 -3.95 -5.53 -5.15
CA VAL A 52 -4.04 -4.36 -4.29
C VAL A 52 -5.01 -3.32 -4.84
N LYS A 53 -5.78 -2.71 -3.96
CA LYS A 53 -6.74 -1.66 -4.34
C LYS A 53 -6.93 -0.70 -3.18
N PRO A 54 -7.38 0.54 -3.44
CA PRO A 54 -7.75 1.45 -2.37
C PRO A 54 -8.97 0.91 -1.61
N ALA A 55 -8.96 1.10 -0.30
CA ALA A 55 -10.08 0.69 0.53
C ALA A 55 -10.13 1.58 1.76
N GLY A 56 -11.26 2.23 1.98
CA GLY A 56 -11.40 3.17 3.08
C GLY A 56 -10.35 4.28 2.98
N LEU A 57 -9.54 4.42 4.01
CA LEU A 57 -8.48 5.43 4.05
C LEU A 57 -7.15 4.88 3.54
N SER A 58 -7.06 3.58 3.26
CA SER A 58 -5.81 2.92 2.96
C SER A 58 -5.94 2.02 1.74
N ILE A 59 -5.25 0.89 1.76
CA ILE A 59 -5.24 -0.10 0.67
C ILE A 59 -5.46 -1.48 1.27
N THR A 60 -5.93 -2.41 0.41
CA THR A 60 -6.12 -3.79 0.82
C THR A 60 -5.81 -4.72 -0.35
N TRP A 61 -5.63 -6.00 -0.05
CA TRP A 61 -5.38 -7.05 -1.03
C TRP A 61 -6.52 -8.06 -1.03
N LEU A 62 -6.42 -9.03 -1.93
CA LEU A 62 -7.49 -10.00 -2.20
C LEU A 62 -8.03 -10.68 -0.94
N HIS A 63 -7.15 -11.08 -0.03
CA HIS A 63 -7.56 -11.83 1.17
C HIS A 63 -7.70 -10.94 2.41
N GLY A 64 -7.85 -9.63 2.21
CA GLY A 64 -8.20 -8.73 3.31
C GLY A 64 -7.03 -8.14 4.07
N GLN A 65 -5.79 -8.44 3.67
CA GLN A 65 -4.65 -7.75 4.30
C GLN A 65 -4.80 -6.26 4.03
N ASP A 66 -4.49 -5.46 5.03
CA ASP A 66 -4.50 -4.00 4.86
C ASP A 66 -3.33 -3.38 5.59
N ILE A 67 -3.07 -2.12 5.27
CA ILE A 67 -2.02 -1.34 5.92
C ILE A 67 -2.71 -0.25 6.74
N CYS A 68 -2.25 -0.04 7.96
CA CYS A 68 -2.75 1.05 8.77
C CYS A 68 -2.61 2.36 7.98
N PRO A 69 -3.68 3.17 7.88
CA PRO A 69 -3.59 4.42 7.10
C PRO A 69 -2.45 5.34 7.52
N ASP A 70 -2.15 5.41 8.81
CA ASP A 70 -1.04 6.22 9.29
C ASP A 70 0.29 5.68 8.76
N ASP A 71 0.48 4.36 8.84
CA ASP A 71 1.71 3.74 8.35
C ASP A 71 1.85 3.96 6.84
N LEU A 72 0.75 3.80 6.11
CA LEU A 72 0.78 3.97 4.67
C LEU A 72 1.26 5.37 4.28
N TYR A 73 0.73 6.39 4.93
CA TYR A 73 1.07 7.76 4.58
C TYR A 73 2.45 8.15 5.11
N TYR A 74 2.69 7.93 6.40
CA TYR A 74 3.90 8.46 7.04
C TYR A 74 5.16 7.67 6.71
N ASN A 75 5.02 6.40 6.35
CA ASN A 75 6.18 5.57 5.96
C ASN A 75 6.41 5.55 4.45
N SER A 76 5.55 6.18 3.67
CA SER A 76 5.79 6.33 2.24
C SER A 76 6.69 7.54 1.98
N VAL A 77 7.32 7.54 0.80
CA VAL A 77 8.29 8.57 0.43
C VAL A 77 7.74 9.37 -0.74
N PRO A 78 7.70 10.71 -0.67
CA PRO A 78 7.25 11.54 -1.80
C PRO A 78 8.16 11.32 -3.00
N ILE A 79 7.57 11.39 -4.18
CA ILE A 79 8.35 11.32 -5.42
C ILE A 79 8.54 12.70 -6.04
#